data_0de70dccb2191cf9aa96f4f039a0c92c
#
_entry.id   0de70dccb2191cf9aa96f4f039a0c92c
#
_cell.length_a   1.000
_cell.length_b   1.000
_cell.length_c   1.000
_cell.angle_alpha   90.00
_cell.angle_beta   90.00
_cell.angle_gamma   90.00
#
_symmetry.space_group_name_H-M   'P 1'
#
loop_
_entity.id
_entity.type
_entity.pdbx_description
1 polymer ?
#
loop_
_entity_poly.entity_id
_entity_poly.type
_entity_poly.pdbx_seq_one_letter_code
_entity_poly.pdbx_strand_id
1 'polypeptide(L)'
;MFKFMIQCCCFSLLCIQAVSQHQTVKATGVFNGIYSEPLFLSTSKSDIEKTQFHYSFQSLYLKGKSSIRQTSTLKNQKMWKKLSNGSPGETNGQANKITAITPSIGNNFKGNELKTWTPTDNAIAISNGGIIVSCVNYGVEYYLSNGTPLLQNFTWNDFVNNALLDQGKFDPRVIYDNQHDRFIIVLLHGFSSTTSKILVCFSKTNNPMDGWNIYQMSGNPYQEGAWSDYPTIGVNNDELFINCNRFGNAPNYDFKKTFIYQIGLAEGYAGNALQYGLWNHIYTPDNQDGLTLCPASDGMGNSLSEKMYFVQMMPDSGSFVYLYELQGKLSSPNKTFTASQYAIPHFEVCANALQKDPSTGFLDSLSTGNAWVQNAFYLNNTIHFISDADIGNGWCGIQYGRIYLDSAKAVVTQFGDQGTDLAYPAIASFAHDISDAGVVIAYTQSDSTITPQCGVISVDDGMNWSSLQTVKTGDTVVNILYPPNYAIQPERWGDYTGICRKYNATQPEAWMGAAYGANTPPRLASYGTWIAQLISNEPASLLTTKQEEFSINMYPNPATDMFTLEFDNTQAGIVKVFLRNAEGKLVKLLLNDYLRVSKNTVMFNKLALPNGVYFVEIQMGDQQLISQKLIINH
;
A
#
# COMPACT_ATOMS: atom_id res chain seq x y z
N MET A 1 -18.65 22.54 -65.04
CA MET A 1 -19.77 22.71 -64.13
C MET A 1 -19.80 21.46 -63.25
N PHE A 2 -18.96 21.41 -62.19
CA PHE A 2 -18.90 20.30 -61.22
C PHE A 2 -19.22 20.87 -59.83
N LYS A 3 -20.34 20.42 -59.23
CA LYS A 3 -20.73 20.75 -57.87
C LYS A 3 -19.94 19.81 -56.94
N PHE A 4 -19.09 20.33 -56.10
CA PHE A 4 -18.53 19.62 -54.95
C PHE A 4 -19.57 19.66 -53.81
N MET A 5 -20.07 18.51 -53.41
CA MET A 5 -20.82 18.29 -52.19
C MET A 5 -19.80 18.07 -51.05
N ILE A 6 -19.72 18.98 -50.12
CA ILE A 6 -18.99 18.81 -48.87
C ILE A 6 -19.91 18.04 -47.93
N GLN A 7 -19.56 16.80 -47.65
CA GLN A 7 -20.20 15.97 -46.64
C GLN A 7 -19.50 16.26 -45.30
N CYS A 8 -20.17 17.01 -44.43
CA CYS A 8 -19.80 17.19 -43.05
C CYS A 8 -19.97 15.85 -42.31
N CYS A 9 -18.89 15.13 -42.05
CA CYS A 9 -18.90 14.04 -41.07
C CYS A 9 -18.86 14.66 -39.67
N CYS A 10 -20.00 14.71 -39.00
CA CYS A 10 -20.06 14.88 -37.57
C CYS A 10 -19.45 13.62 -36.90
N PHE A 11 -18.20 13.72 -36.46
CA PHE A 11 -17.67 12.75 -35.50
C PHE A 11 -18.35 13.01 -34.15
N SER A 12 -19.37 12.24 -33.84
CA SER A 12 -19.85 12.10 -32.48
C SER A 12 -18.76 11.42 -31.68
N LEU A 13 -18.08 12.18 -30.79
CA LEU A 13 -17.27 11.61 -29.71
C LEU A 13 -18.21 10.73 -28.85
N LEU A 14 -18.20 9.43 -29.08
CA LEU A 14 -18.65 8.49 -28.08
C LEU A 14 -17.61 8.52 -26.95
N CYS A 15 -17.92 9.27 -25.88
CA CYS A 15 -17.35 8.99 -24.57
C CYS A 15 -17.76 7.57 -24.18
N ILE A 16 -16.95 6.59 -24.47
CA ILE A 16 -17.05 5.27 -23.86
C ILE A 16 -16.68 5.48 -22.41
N GLN A 17 -17.67 5.74 -21.56
CA GLN A 17 -17.52 5.51 -20.14
C GLN A 17 -17.24 4.01 -20.01
N ALA A 18 -16.01 3.64 -19.66
CA ALA A 18 -15.68 2.28 -19.29
C ALA A 18 -16.56 1.93 -18.09
N VAL A 19 -17.64 1.20 -18.34
CA VAL A 19 -18.45 0.63 -17.26
C VAL A 19 -17.55 -0.36 -16.55
N SER A 20 -17.21 -0.05 -15.30
CA SER A 20 -16.44 -0.92 -14.43
C SER A 20 -17.15 -2.27 -14.36
N GLN A 21 -16.59 -3.30 -15.00
CA GLN A 21 -17.09 -4.66 -14.85
C GLN A 21 -16.59 -5.20 -13.52
N HIS A 22 -17.50 -5.32 -12.56
CA HIS A 22 -17.26 -6.00 -11.30
C HIS A 22 -17.76 -7.43 -11.40
N GLN A 23 -16.87 -8.42 -11.13
CA GLN A 23 -17.21 -9.82 -11.05
C GLN A 23 -16.67 -10.39 -9.74
N THR A 24 -17.53 -11.07 -8.98
CA THR A 24 -17.16 -11.77 -7.75
C THR A 24 -17.32 -13.27 -7.94
N VAL A 25 -16.29 -14.03 -7.53
CA VAL A 25 -16.28 -15.49 -7.54
C VAL A 25 -16.19 -15.99 -6.10
N LYS A 26 -16.97 -17.02 -5.77
CA LYS A 26 -16.90 -17.64 -4.44
C LYS A 26 -15.70 -18.58 -4.34
N ALA A 27 -15.04 -18.57 -3.19
CA ALA A 27 -14.02 -19.54 -2.78
C ALA A 27 -12.92 -19.77 -3.83
N THR A 28 -12.06 -18.78 -4.04
CA THR A 28 -10.91 -18.89 -4.94
C THR A 28 -9.66 -19.48 -4.28
N GLY A 29 -9.70 -19.73 -2.97
CA GLY A 29 -8.64 -20.38 -2.21
C GLY A 29 -9.18 -21.55 -1.38
N VAL A 30 -8.33 -22.51 -1.08
CA VAL A 30 -8.65 -23.69 -0.27
C VAL A 30 -7.89 -23.64 1.04
N PHE A 31 -8.62 -23.70 2.17
CA PHE A 31 -8.04 -23.77 3.49
C PHE A 31 -7.73 -25.22 3.88
N ASN A 32 -6.48 -25.52 4.26
CA ASN A 32 -6.03 -26.89 4.55
C ASN A 32 -6.15 -27.31 6.02
N GLY A 33 -6.70 -26.46 6.88
CA GLY A 33 -6.89 -26.78 8.31
C GLY A 33 -6.01 -25.96 9.24
N ILE A 34 -6.10 -26.26 10.54
CA ILE A 34 -5.35 -25.59 11.60
C ILE A 34 -4.23 -26.51 12.06
N TYR A 35 -3.02 -25.98 12.17
CA TYR A 35 -1.83 -26.70 12.57
C TYR A 35 -1.20 -25.99 13.77
N SER A 36 -0.38 -26.73 14.54
CA SER A 36 0.49 -26.17 15.57
C SER A 36 1.94 -26.27 15.11
N GLU A 37 2.68 -25.17 15.16
CA GLU A 37 4.11 -25.17 14.85
C GLU A 37 4.90 -25.58 16.11
N PRO A 38 5.63 -26.70 16.07
CA PRO A 38 6.32 -27.21 17.24
C PRO A 38 7.69 -26.56 17.48
N LEU A 39 8.28 -25.91 16.47
CA LEU A 39 9.62 -25.38 16.60
C LEU A 39 9.58 -23.91 17.01
N PHE A 40 10.14 -23.63 18.17
CA PHE A 40 10.26 -22.32 18.75
C PHE A 40 11.72 -21.99 19.02
N LEU A 41 12.15 -20.80 18.60
CA LEU A 41 13.45 -20.21 18.86
C LEU A 41 13.24 -18.89 19.59
N SER A 42 14.19 -18.46 20.40
CA SER A 42 14.07 -17.21 21.14
C SER A 42 15.40 -16.46 21.14
N THR A 43 15.35 -15.18 20.87
CA THR A 43 16.47 -14.25 21.05
C THR A 43 16.22 -13.44 22.32
N SER A 44 17.20 -13.34 23.20
CA SER A 44 17.15 -12.53 24.40
C SER A 44 17.89 -11.20 24.21
N LYS A 45 17.60 -10.22 25.07
CA LYS A 45 18.35 -8.96 25.12
C LYS A 45 19.87 -9.21 25.30
N SER A 46 20.24 -10.17 26.17
CA SER A 46 21.65 -10.51 26.43
C SER A 46 22.35 -11.13 25.20
N ASP A 47 21.60 -11.83 24.33
CA ASP A 47 22.18 -12.39 23.10
C ASP A 47 22.43 -11.28 22.08
N ILE A 48 21.50 -10.32 21.96
CA ILE A 48 21.65 -9.14 21.10
C ILE A 48 22.88 -8.30 21.52
N GLU A 49 23.05 -8.04 22.82
CA GLU A 49 24.11 -7.19 23.35
C GLU A 49 25.50 -7.82 23.26
N LYS A 50 25.62 -9.16 23.22
CA LYS A 50 26.90 -9.89 23.20
C LYS A 50 27.41 -10.19 21.80
N THR A 51 26.61 -9.98 20.76
CA THR A 51 26.99 -10.38 19.41
C THR A 51 28.14 -9.53 18.88
N GLN A 52 29.22 -10.18 18.47
CA GLN A 52 30.33 -9.56 17.74
C GLN A 52 30.05 -9.63 16.24
N PHE A 53 30.19 -8.50 15.56
CA PHE A 53 29.85 -8.35 14.14
C PHE A 53 30.98 -8.89 13.24
N HIS A 54 30.71 -9.97 12.52
CA HIS A 54 31.58 -10.51 11.49
C HIS A 54 31.00 -10.26 10.10
N TYR A 55 31.83 -9.77 9.18
CA TYR A 55 31.45 -9.49 7.81
C TYR A 55 32.06 -10.47 6.83
N SER A 56 31.25 -11.17 6.05
CA SER A 56 31.67 -11.84 4.81
C SER A 56 30.72 -11.42 3.68
N PHE A 57 31.27 -11.08 2.50
CA PHE A 57 30.47 -10.66 1.38
C PHE A 57 29.95 -11.83 0.54
N GLN A 58 28.67 -11.90 0.28
CA GLN A 58 28.04 -12.78 -0.70
C GLN A 58 27.02 -11.99 -1.52
N SER A 59 26.99 -12.21 -2.83
CA SER A 59 25.96 -11.63 -3.70
C SER A 59 24.84 -12.63 -3.94
N LEU A 60 23.60 -12.23 -3.70
CA LEU A 60 22.41 -12.98 -4.09
C LEU A 60 22.18 -12.78 -5.58
N TYR A 61 22.74 -13.67 -6.40
CA TYR A 61 22.48 -13.70 -7.82
C TYR A 61 21.59 -14.90 -8.16
N LEU A 62 20.31 -14.64 -8.35
CA LEU A 62 19.36 -15.65 -8.83
C LEU A 62 19.17 -15.48 -10.34
N LYS A 63 19.80 -16.35 -11.13
CA LYS A 63 19.59 -16.39 -12.58
C LYS A 63 18.17 -16.87 -12.91
N GLY A 64 17.35 -15.94 -13.44
CA GLY A 64 16.28 -16.26 -14.39
C GLY A 64 15.07 -17.04 -13.88
N LYS A 65 14.13 -16.37 -13.28
CA LYS A 65 12.74 -16.84 -13.05
C LYS A 65 11.96 -16.78 -14.38
N SER A 66 11.12 -17.76 -14.75
CA SER A 66 10.53 -17.86 -16.10
C SER A 66 9.48 -16.76 -16.39
N SER A 67 8.65 -16.37 -15.42
CA SER A 67 7.79 -15.18 -15.51
C SER A 67 8.63 -13.90 -15.64
N ILE A 68 9.75 -13.84 -14.95
CA ILE A 68 10.74 -12.76 -15.04
C ILE A 68 11.41 -12.72 -16.43
N ARG A 69 11.52 -13.83 -17.18
CA ARG A 69 12.07 -13.82 -18.53
C ARG A 69 11.19 -13.08 -19.53
N GLN A 70 9.86 -13.25 -19.48
CA GLN A 70 8.93 -12.50 -20.32
C GLN A 70 8.96 -11.02 -19.97
N THR A 71 8.86 -10.69 -18.70
CA THR A 71 8.98 -9.32 -18.20
C THR A 71 10.33 -8.69 -18.57
N SER A 72 11.43 -9.44 -18.45
CA SER A 72 12.77 -8.99 -18.85
C SER A 72 12.87 -8.72 -20.35
N THR A 73 12.23 -9.54 -21.20
CA THR A 73 12.20 -9.30 -22.65
C THR A 73 11.42 -8.03 -22.99
N LEU A 74 10.26 -7.81 -22.37
CA LEU A 74 9.47 -6.59 -22.56
C LEU A 74 10.23 -5.36 -22.09
N LYS A 75 10.87 -5.42 -20.92
CA LYS A 75 11.69 -4.33 -20.39
C LYS A 75 12.84 -3.96 -21.33
N ASN A 76 13.52 -4.94 -21.88
CA ASN A 76 14.60 -4.71 -22.84
C ASN A 76 14.08 -4.07 -24.14
N GLN A 77 12.95 -4.50 -24.67
CA GLN A 77 12.32 -3.86 -25.85
C GLN A 77 11.96 -2.39 -25.56
N LYS A 78 11.41 -2.10 -24.39
CA LYS A 78 11.07 -0.76 -23.96
C LYS A 78 12.31 0.09 -23.70
N MET A 79 13.38 -0.50 -23.21
CA MET A 79 14.68 0.17 -23.02
C MET A 79 15.24 0.69 -24.34
N TRP A 80 15.15 -0.11 -25.42
CA TRP A 80 15.56 0.36 -26.75
C TRP A 80 14.74 1.56 -27.23
N LYS A 81 13.42 1.58 -26.99
CA LYS A 81 12.57 2.74 -27.29
C LYS A 81 12.99 3.97 -26.48
N LYS A 82 13.23 3.78 -25.18
CA LYS A 82 13.67 4.83 -24.27
C LYS A 82 14.99 5.47 -24.71
N LEU A 83 15.96 4.66 -25.11
CA LEU A 83 17.27 5.12 -25.58
C LEU A 83 17.21 5.77 -26.97
N SER A 84 16.34 5.30 -27.87
CA SER A 84 16.21 5.84 -29.23
C SER A 84 15.41 7.14 -29.31
N ASN A 85 14.50 7.36 -28.39
CA ASN A 85 13.69 8.58 -28.33
C ASN A 85 14.33 9.71 -27.51
N GLY A 86 15.60 9.69 -27.28
CA GLY A 86 16.52 10.44 -26.43
C GLY A 86 16.36 11.96 -26.27
N SER A 87 15.18 12.49 -26.42
CA SER A 87 14.75 13.83 -25.95
C SER A 87 13.40 13.69 -25.29
N PRO A 88 13.08 14.50 -24.28
CA PRO A 88 11.75 14.55 -23.70
C PRO A 88 10.75 14.85 -24.84
N GLY A 89 10.14 13.81 -25.40
CA GLY A 89 9.05 13.95 -26.35
C GLY A 89 7.86 14.57 -25.64
N GLU A 90 7.01 15.25 -26.41
CA GLU A 90 5.77 15.85 -25.92
C GLU A 90 5.05 14.86 -24.98
N THR A 91 4.83 15.28 -23.75
CA THR A 91 4.14 14.53 -22.71
C THR A 91 2.72 14.22 -23.18
N ASN A 92 2.46 13.00 -23.64
CA ASN A 92 1.10 12.49 -23.82
C ASN A 92 0.46 12.10 -22.46
N GLY A 93 1.12 12.44 -21.35
CA GLY A 93 0.56 12.32 -20.02
C GLY A 93 -0.48 13.41 -19.80
N GLN A 94 -1.66 13.05 -19.29
CA GLN A 94 -2.54 14.03 -18.65
C GLN A 94 -1.67 14.82 -17.68
N ALA A 95 -1.59 16.14 -17.87
CA ALA A 95 -0.86 17.01 -16.96
C ALA A 95 -1.42 16.75 -15.56
N ASN A 96 -0.62 16.15 -14.68
CA ASN A 96 -1.02 15.85 -13.32
C ASN A 96 -1.40 17.16 -12.65
N LYS A 97 -2.58 17.21 -12.07
CA LYS A 97 -3.02 18.37 -11.31
C LYS A 97 -2.22 18.40 -10.01
N ILE A 98 -1.17 19.21 -9.98
CA ILE A 98 -0.34 19.42 -8.80
C ILE A 98 -1.04 20.46 -7.93
N THR A 99 -1.81 20.00 -6.94
CA THR A 99 -2.55 20.86 -6.00
C THR A 99 -2.51 20.35 -4.57
N ALA A 100 -2.11 19.08 -4.36
CA ALA A 100 -1.94 18.55 -3.01
C ALA A 100 -0.72 19.20 -2.33
N ILE A 101 -0.76 19.27 -1.01
CA ILE A 101 0.30 19.89 -0.22
C ILE A 101 1.47 18.93 -0.07
N THR A 102 2.67 19.39 -0.37
CA THR A 102 3.90 18.60 -0.21
C THR A 102 4.19 18.36 1.26
N PRO A 103 4.51 17.12 1.69
CA PRO A 103 4.83 16.82 3.07
C PRO A 103 6.13 17.51 3.52
N SER A 104 6.24 17.80 4.81
CA SER A 104 7.51 18.23 5.42
C SER A 104 8.39 17.02 5.74
N ILE A 105 9.70 17.17 5.53
CA ILE A 105 10.72 16.22 5.98
C ILE A 105 11.19 16.68 7.36
N GLY A 106 10.94 15.84 8.38
CA GLY A 106 11.42 16.05 9.73
C GLY A 106 12.79 15.43 9.98
N ASN A 107 12.95 14.70 11.08
CA ASN A 107 14.17 13.97 11.39
C ASN A 107 14.52 13.01 10.25
N ASN A 108 15.75 13.05 9.78
CA ASN A 108 16.22 12.15 8.74
C ASN A 108 17.70 11.85 8.92
N PHE A 109 18.09 10.63 8.59
CA PHE A 109 19.42 10.13 8.85
C PHE A 109 19.74 8.89 8.01
N LYS A 110 21.03 8.55 7.95
CA LYS A 110 21.53 7.36 7.28
C LYS A 110 21.08 6.11 8.04
N GLY A 111 20.43 5.20 7.31
CA GLY A 111 20.03 3.88 7.80
C GLY A 111 21.07 2.80 7.47
N ASN A 112 20.58 1.61 7.11
CA ASN A 112 21.41 0.46 6.79
C ASN A 112 22.33 0.72 5.59
N GLU A 113 23.58 0.27 5.68
CA GLU A 113 24.51 0.28 4.57
C GLU A 113 24.56 -1.07 3.86
N LEU A 114 24.93 -1.10 2.59
CA LEU A 114 25.23 -2.36 1.92
C LEU A 114 26.45 -3.05 2.56
N LYS A 115 26.25 -4.28 3.04
CA LYS A 115 27.33 -5.12 3.60
C LYS A 115 27.60 -6.33 2.72
N THR A 116 26.64 -7.25 2.60
CA THR A 116 26.87 -8.59 2.03
C THR A 116 25.91 -8.97 0.91
N TRP A 117 24.72 -8.38 0.86
CA TRP A 117 23.64 -8.79 -0.04
C TRP A 117 23.10 -7.64 -0.86
N THR A 118 22.79 -7.92 -2.12
CA THR A 118 22.11 -7.01 -3.04
C THR A 118 20.91 -7.74 -3.67
N PRO A 119 19.76 -7.09 -3.83
CA PRO A 119 19.41 -5.69 -3.52
C PRO A 119 19.19 -5.41 -2.04
N THR A 120 18.85 -4.15 -1.69
CA THR A 120 18.58 -3.73 -0.30
C THR A 120 17.33 -4.35 0.28
N ASP A 121 16.22 -4.32 -0.46
CA ASP A 121 14.89 -4.78 -0.04
C ASP A 121 14.51 -4.21 1.33
N ASN A 122 14.40 -2.89 1.37
CA ASN A 122 14.26 -2.16 2.61
C ASN A 122 12.82 -2.21 3.16
N ALA A 123 12.67 -2.64 4.40
CA ALA A 123 11.42 -2.58 5.15
C ALA A 123 11.63 -1.83 6.47
N ILE A 124 10.63 -1.04 6.88
CA ILE A 124 10.71 -0.20 8.08
C ILE A 124 9.39 -0.23 8.85
N ALA A 125 9.48 -0.19 10.18
CA ALA A 125 8.36 0.03 11.08
C ALA A 125 8.77 0.92 12.24
N ILE A 126 7.83 1.69 12.77
CA ILE A 126 8.03 2.55 13.96
C ILE A 126 6.97 2.25 15.01
N SER A 127 7.40 2.11 16.27
CA SER A 127 6.49 1.97 17.41
C SER A 127 5.89 3.30 17.82
N ASN A 128 4.81 3.24 18.59
CA ASN A 128 4.23 4.41 19.24
C ASN A 128 5.24 5.13 20.18
N GLY A 129 6.18 4.38 20.76
CA GLY A 129 7.29 4.91 21.56
C GLY A 129 8.42 5.57 20.74
N GLY A 130 8.36 5.53 19.40
CA GLY A 130 9.36 6.15 18.52
C GLY A 130 10.61 5.30 18.31
N ILE A 131 10.55 3.99 18.53
CA ILE A 131 11.63 3.05 18.15
C ILE A 131 11.39 2.59 16.72
N ILE A 132 12.41 2.68 15.88
CA ILE A 132 12.41 2.29 14.48
C ILE A 132 13.12 0.96 14.34
N VAL A 133 12.51 0.01 13.63
CA VAL A 133 13.11 -1.23 13.15
C VAL A 133 13.28 -1.12 11.64
N SER A 134 14.52 -1.12 11.17
CA SER A 134 14.88 -1.04 9.75
C SER A 134 15.56 -2.33 9.32
N CYS A 135 14.94 -3.02 8.35
CA CYS A 135 15.37 -4.30 7.82
C CYS A 135 15.88 -4.15 6.39
N VAL A 136 16.94 -4.89 6.06
CA VAL A 136 17.45 -5.07 4.69
C VAL A 136 17.88 -6.52 4.50
N ASN A 137 18.22 -6.92 3.28
CA ASN A 137 18.60 -8.32 2.98
C ASN A 137 19.76 -8.86 3.82
N TYR A 138 20.64 -8.03 4.34
CA TYR A 138 21.74 -8.55 5.17
C TYR A 138 21.41 -8.61 6.66
N GLY A 139 20.47 -7.82 7.17
CA GLY A 139 20.22 -7.75 8.60
C GLY A 139 19.22 -6.68 9.03
N VAL A 140 19.21 -6.40 10.32
CA VAL A 140 18.30 -5.46 10.96
C VAL A 140 19.07 -4.46 11.83
N GLU A 141 18.56 -3.24 11.87
CA GLU A 141 19.07 -2.16 12.73
C GLU A 141 17.93 -1.47 13.45
N TYR A 142 18.20 -0.98 14.67
CA TYR A 142 17.22 -0.26 15.48
C TYR A 142 17.70 1.15 15.78
N TYR A 143 16.75 2.10 15.72
CA TYR A 143 17.03 3.51 15.97
C TYR A 143 15.94 4.14 16.83
N LEU A 144 16.29 5.19 17.56
CA LEU A 144 15.29 6.14 18.04
C LEU A 144 14.87 7.08 16.89
N SER A 145 13.70 7.67 16.97
CA SER A 145 13.17 8.59 15.96
C SER A 145 14.02 9.87 15.75
N ASN A 146 14.97 10.15 16.63
CA ASN A 146 15.97 11.23 16.44
C ASN A 146 17.24 10.76 15.70
N GLY A 147 17.30 9.51 15.24
CA GLY A 147 18.43 8.93 14.54
C GLY A 147 19.49 8.32 15.45
N THR A 148 19.32 8.33 16.77
CA THR A 148 20.25 7.65 17.69
C THR A 148 20.15 6.14 17.48
N PRO A 149 21.26 5.45 17.14
CA PRO A 149 21.22 4.00 16.95
C PRO A 149 21.13 3.28 18.31
N LEU A 150 20.24 2.27 18.36
CA LEU A 150 20.16 1.32 19.48
C LEU A 150 20.88 0.02 19.14
N LEU A 151 20.83 -0.40 17.86
CA LEU A 151 21.48 -1.59 17.33
C LEU A 151 21.86 -1.33 15.88
N GLN A 152 23.10 -1.61 15.51
CA GLN A 152 23.59 -1.49 14.13
C GLN A 152 24.37 -2.72 13.69
N ASN A 153 24.42 -2.92 12.37
CA ASN A 153 25.19 -3.99 11.74
C ASN A 153 24.83 -5.41 12.24
N PHE A 154 23.60 -5.63 12.65
CA PHE A 154 23.15 -6.91 13.18
C PHE A 154 22.64 -7.80 12.04
N THR A 155 23.41 -8.83 11.70
CA THR A 155 23.09 -9.72 10.58
C THR A 155 21.92 -10.64 10.92
N TRP A 156 21.24 -11.16 9.88
CA TRP A 156 20.18 -12.16 10.10
C TRP A 156 20.69 -13.44 10.73
N ASN A 157 21.96 -13.80 10.52
CA ASN A 157 22.56 -14.96 11.18
C ASN A 157 22.73 -14.71 12.69
N ASP A 158 23.17 -13.51 13.07
CA ASP A 158 23.27 -13.12 14.47
C ASP A 158 21.90 -13.00 15.12
N PHE A 159 20.92 -12.42 14.40
CA PHE A 159 19.55 -12.26 14.88
C PHE A 159 18.85 -13.61 15.15
N VAL A 160 18.95 -14.57 14.24
CA VAL A 160 18.34 -15.89 14.36
C VAL A 160 19.16 -16.80 15.28
N ASN A 161 20.48 -16.66 15.27
CA ASN A 161 21.45 -17.39 16.09
C ASN A 161 21.19 -18.91 16.16
N ASN A 162 20.96 -19.52 14.99
CA ASN A 162 20.71 -20.96 14.88
C ASN A 162 21.53 -21.57 13.73
N ALA A 163 22.46 -22.46 14.07
CA ALA A 163 23.36 -23.12 13.12
C ALA A 163 22.62 -24.05 12.11
N LEU A 164 21.40 -24.47 12.40
CA LEU A 164 20.58 -25.26 11.48
C LEU A 164 19.93 -24.39 10.39
N LEU A 165 19.97 -23.07 10.55
CA LEU A 165 19.47 -22.08 9.62
C LEU A 165 20.65 -21.28 9.04
N ASP A 166 21.63 -22.00 8.47
CA ASP A 166 22.89 -21.45 7.97
C ASP A 166 22.82 -20.88 6.55
N GLN A 167 21.74 -21.17 5.81
CA GLN A 167 21.56 -20.69 4.45
C GLN A 167 21.21 -19.20 4.43
N GLY A 168 21.34 -18.57 3.25
CA GLY A 168 21.01 -17.16 3.08
C GLY A 168 19.58 -16.81 3.54
N LYS A 169 19.49 -15.71 4.25
CA LYS A 169 18.21 -15.11 4.69
C LYS A 169 18.00 -13.84 3.90
N PHE A 170 16.78 -13.61 3.45
CA PHE A 170 16.48 -12.56 2.47
C PHE A 170 15.00 -12.13 2.52
N ASP A 171 14.67 -11.10 1.76
CA ASP A 171 13.32 -10.52 1.62
C ASP A 171 12.64 -10.22 2.96
N PRO A 172 13.24 -9.42 3.85
CA PRO A 172 12.63 -9.11 5.12
C PRO A 172 11.41 -8.19 4.95
N ARG A 173 10.37 -8.45 5.73
CA ARG A 173 9.24 -7.54 5.94
C ARG A 173 9.11 -7.25 7.43
N VAL A 174 8.76 -6.02 7.77
CA VAL A 174 8.49 -5.64 9.16
C VAL A 174 7.24 -4.77 9.23
N ILE A 175 6.41 -5.01 10.23
CA ILE A 175 5.28 -4.17 10.60
C ILE A 175 5.29 -3.93 12.10
N TYR A 176 4.68 -2.83 12.51
CA TYR A 176 4.31 -2.58 13.89
C TYR A 176 2.80 -2.78 14.05
N ASP A 177 2.45 -3.75 14.87
CA ASP A 177 1.07 -4.04 15.26
C ASP A 177 0.65 -3.06 16.36
N ASN A 178 -0.08 -2.03 15.97
CA ASN A 178 -0.55 -0.97 16.86
C ASN A 178 -1.50 -1.48 17.94
N GLN A 179 -2.29 -2.52 17.65
CA GLN A 179 -3.28 -3.06 18.59
C GLN A 179 -2.62 -3.80 19.75
N HIS A 180 -1.51 -4.48 19.49
CA HIS A 180 -0.79 -5.25 20.50
C HIS A 180 0.49 -4.56 20.98
N ASP A 181 0.86 -3.41 20.39
CA ASP A 181 2.09 -2.67 20.72
C ASP A 181 3.34 -3.55 20.57
N ARG A 182 3.49 -4.20 19.41
CA ARG A 182 4.54 -5.16 19.09
C ARG A 182 5.04 -5.03 17.66
N PHE A 183 6.27 -5.47 17.43
CA PHE A 183 6.81 -5.65 16.09
C PHE A 183 6.68 -7.09 15.61
N ILE A 184 6.48 -7.26 14.30
CA ILE A 184 6.53 -8.54 13.61
C ILE A 184 7.53 -8.42 12.48
N ILE A 185 8.50 -9.35 12.40
CA ILE A 185 9.41 -9.50 11.27
C ILE A 185 9.13 -10.85 10.60
N VAL A 186 9.04 -10.83 9.27
CA VAL A 186 9.01 -12.05 8.45
C VAL A 186 10.18 -11.99 7.48
N LEU A 187 10.94 -13.07 7.36
CA LEU A 187 12.03 -13.19 6.39
C LEU A 187 12.13 -14.62 5.87
N LEU A 188 12.70 -14.77 4.70
CA LEU A 188 12.88 -16.07 4.04
C LEU A 188 14.27 -16.64 4.33
N HIS A 189 14.39 -17.95 4.20
CA HIS A 189 15.63 -18.70 4.36
C HIS A 189 15.72 -19.79 3.30
N GLY A 190 16.88 -19.90 2.66
CA GLY A 190 17.21 -20.98 1.72
C GLY A 190 16.53 -20.85 0.35
N PHE A 191 17.26 -21.26 -0.69
CA PHE A 191 16.90 -21.05 -2.11
C PHE A 191 16.54 -22.35 -2.83
N SER A 192 16.10 -23.37 -2.11
CA SER A 192 15.70 -24.66 -2.68
C SER A 192 14.51 -25.26 -1.94
N SER A 193 13.84 -26.21 -2.56
CA SER A 193 12.70 -26.92 -1.95
C SER A 193 13.03 -27.65 -0.66
N THR A 194 14.31 -27.98 -0.42
CA THR A 194 14.77 -28.70 0.77
C THR A 194 15.22 -27.77 1.89
N THR A 195 15.61 -26.54 1.57
CA THR A 195 16.14 -25.57 2.53
C THR A 195 15.19 -24.43 2.84
N SER A 196 14.16 -24.22 1.99
CA SER A 196 13.24 -23.07 2.11
C SER A 196 12.45 -23.08 3.41
N LYS A 197 12.58 -22.00 4.16
CA LYS A 197 11.81 -21.71 5.38
C LYS A 197 11.30 -20.28 5.35
N ILE A 198 10.25 -20.04 6.11
CA ILE A 198 9.73 -18.71 6.44
C ILE A 198 9.95 -18.52 7.94
N LEU A 199 10.75 -17.53 8.31
CA LEU A 199 10.97 -17.18 9.69
C LEU A 199 9.98 -16.08 10.09
N VAL A 200 9.22 -16.33 11.14
CA VAL A 200 8.20 -15.41 11.68
C VAL A 200 8.64 -15.02 13.09
N CYS A 201 8.88 -13.74 13.29
CA CYS A 201 9.49 -13.23 14.50
C CYS A 201 8.56 -12.20 15.15
N PHE A 202 8.18 -12.44 16.41
CA PHE A 202 7.35 -11.56 17.22
C PHE A 202 8.18 -10.93 18.33
N SER A 203 8.19 -9.60 18.43
CA SER A 203 8.90 -8.94 19.53
C SER A 203 8.25 -9.27 20.88
N LYS A 204 9.05 -9.46 21.93
CA LYS A 204 8.55 -9.80 23.27
C LYS A 204 7.85 -8.62 23.93
N THR A 205 8.30 -7.41 23.62
CA THR A 205 7.72 -6.14 24.08
C THR A 205 7.67 -5.14 22.91
N ASN A 206 7.26 -3.92 23.15
CA ASN A 206 7.35 -2.81 22.20
C ASN A 206 8.78 -2.27 22.01
N ASN A 207 9.73 -2.78 22.80
CA ASN A 207 11.15 -2.51 22.63
C ASN A 207 11.83 -3.75 22.00
N PRO A 208 12.27 -3.71 20.74
CA PRO A 208 12.87 -4.86 20.06
C PRO A 208 14.18 -5.34 20.69
N MET A 209 14.81 -4.50 21.54
CA MET A 209 15.99 -4.88 22.33
C MET A 209 15.68 -5.91 23.43
N ASP A 210 14.41 -6.08 23.84
CA ASP A 210 14.02 -7.07 24.85
C ASP A 210 13.95 -8.49 24.27
N GLY A 211 14.16 -8.64 22.95
CA GLY A 211 14.26 -9.93 22.25
C GLY A 211 12.99 -10.31 21.49
N TRP A 212 13.05 -11.46 20.85
CA TRP A 212 12.06 -11.95 19.90
C TRP A 212 11.70 -13.41 20.16
N ASN A 213 10.45 -13.75 19.87
CA ASN A 213 9.97 -15.11 19.71
C ASN A 213 10.07 -15.45 18.21
N ILE A 214 10.92 -16.40 17.83
CA ILE A 214 11.22 -16.73 16.43
C ILE A 214 10.68 -18.11 16.10
N TYR A 215 9.87 -18.20 15.06
CA TYR A 215 9.27 -19.43 14.58
C TYR A 215 9.78 -19.76 13.18
N GLN A 216 9.99 -21.05 12.95
CA GLN A 216 10.37 -21.58 11.63
C GLN A 216 9.18 -22.29 11.02
N MET A 217 8.68 -21.78 9.91
CA MET A 217 7.62 -22.39 9.12
C MET A 217 8.17 -22.96 7.80
N SER A 218 7.43 -23.86 7.17
CA SER A 218 7.83 -24.41 5.88
C SER A 218 7.71 -23.38 4.76
N GLY A 219 8.79 -23.14 4.02
CA GLY A 219 8.76 -22.42 2.74
C GLY A 219 8.35 -23.30 1.55
N ASN A 220 8.17 -24.61 1.79
CA ASN A 220 7.67 -25.59 0.81
C ASN A 220 6.54 -26.44 1.44
N PRO A 221 5.39 -25.81 1.79
CA PRO A 221 4.35 -26.51 2.55
C PRO A 221 3.69 -27.68 1.80
N TYR A 222 3.83 -27.74 0.49
CA TYR A 222 3.27 -28.83 -0.34
C TYR A 222 4.27 -29.97 -0.62
N GLN A 223 5.50 -29.86 -0.13
CA GLN A 223 6.57 -30.85 -0.35
C GLN A 223 6.84 -31.11 -1.83
N GLU A 224 6.67 -30.10 -2.66
CA GLU A 224 6.99 -30.13 -4.09
C GLU A 224 8.42 -29.61 -4.34
N GLY A 225 8.89 -29.68 -5.60
CA GLY A 225 10.19 -29.14 -5.98
C GLY A 225 10.23 -27.62 -6.09
N ALA A 226 9.76 -26.90 -5.05
CA ALA A 226 9.63 -25.44 -5.05
C ALA A 226 10.08 -24.82 -3.72
N TRP A 227 10.47 -23.54 -3.76
CA TRP A 227 10.85 -22.71 -2.62
C TRP A 227 10.09 -21.38 -2.62
N SER A 228 10.00 -20.72 -1.47
CA SER A 228 9.25 -19.47 -1.30
C SER A 228 10.11 -18.25 -1.55
N ASP A 229 9.46 -17.22 -2.11
CA ASP A 229 10.08 -15.94 -2.47
C ASP A 229 9.06 -14.80 -2.35
N TYR A 230 9.55 -13.56 -2.21
CA TYR A 230 8.79 -12.33 -2.20
C TYR A 230 7.61 -12.37 -1.20
N PRO A 231 7.86 -12.39 0.11
CA PRO A 231 6.82 -12.38 1.12
C PRO A 231 6.13 -11.02 1.16
N THR A 232 4.81 -11.02 1.34
CA THR A 232 4.03 -9.85 1.73
C THR A 232 3.28 -10.15 3.00
N ILE A 233 3.15 -9.19 3.91
CA ILE A 233 2.56 -9.40 5.21
C ILE A 233 1.52 -8.35 5.57
N GLY A 234 0.52 -8.75 6.35
CA GLY A 234 -0.50 -7.87 6.90
C GLY A 234 -1.13 -8.49 8.15
N VAL A 235 -1.73 -7.65 8.98
CA VAL A 235 -2.42 -8.06 10.21
C VAL A 235 -3.86 -7.56 10.24
N ASN A 236 -4.74 -8.36 10.84
CA ASN A 236 -6.00 -7.90 11.38
C ASN A 236 -5.93 -7.93 12.92
N ASN A 237 -7.06 -7.98 13.61
CA ASN A 237 -7.08 -7.98 15.06
C ASN A 237 -6.34 -9.16 15.72
N ASP A 238 -6.50 -10.33 15.15
CA ASP A 238 -6.16 -11.59 15.84
C ASP A 238 -5.08 -12.37 15.07
N GLU A 239 -4.78 -11.99 13.83
CA GLU A 239 -4.04 -12.86 12.93
C GLU A 239 -3.08 -12.09 12.02
N LEU A 240 -1.94 -12.72 11.78
CA LEU A 240 -0.94 -12.36 10.77
C LEU A 240 -1.20 -13.15 9.50
N PHE A 241 -1.13 -12.47 8.36
CA PHE A 241 -1.21 -13.08 7.04
C PHE A 241 0.12 -12.90 6.31
N ILE A 242 0.63 -14.02 5.76
CA ILE A 242 1.87 -14.03 4.98
C ILE A 242 1.56 -14.64 3.63
N ASN A 243 1.64 -13.87 2.56
CA ASN A 243 1.62 -14.40 1.20
C ASN A 243 3.05 -14.61 0.71
N CYS A 244 3.31 -15.71 0.01
CA CYS A 244 4.57 -15.97 -0.69
C CYS A 244 4.30 -16.56 -2.07
N ASN A 245 5.11 -16.17 -3.03
CA ASN A 245 5.22 -16.84 -4.32
C ASN A 245 6.10 -18.07 -4.19
N ARG A 246 5.84 -19.09 -5.02
CA ARG A 246 6.64 -20.31 -5.07
C ARG A 246 7.30 -20.44 -6.42
N PHE A 247 8.58 -20.75 -6.41
CA PHE A 247 9.37 -20.97 -7.61
C PHE A 247 10.03 -22.35 -7.58
N GLY A 248 10.11 -22.98 -8.75
CA GLY A 248 10.83 -24.23 -8.92
C GLY A 248 12.31 -24.08 -8.57
N ASN A 249 12.99 -25.23 -8.32
CA ASN A 249 14.43 -25.27 -8.10
C ASN A 249 15.22 -24.88 -9.35
N ALA A 250 16.52 -24.60 -9.15
CA ALA A 250 17.46 -24.44 -10.25
C ALA A 250 17.40 -25.63 -11.23
N PRO A 251 17.65 -25.43 -12.55
CA PRO A 251 18.05 -24.15 -13.17
C PRO A 251 16.88 -23.28 -13.67
N ASN A 252 15.65 -23.78 -13.62
CA ASN A 252 14.51 -23.14 -14.32
C ASN A 252 13.89 -21.99 -13.52
N TYR A 253 13.78 -22.11 -12.19
CA TYR A 253 13.14 -21.13 -11.32
C TYR A 253 11.77 -20.65 -11.82
N ASP A 254 10.97 -21.55 -12.39
CA ASP A 254 9.66 -21.25 -12.93
C ASP A 254 8.65 -20.98 -11.80
N PHE A 255 7.80 -19.98 -11.98
CA PHE A 255 6.70 -19.72 -11.07
C PHE A 255 5.79 -20.96 -10.99
N LYS A 256 5.45 -21.37 -9.78
CA LYS A 256 4.59 -22.50 -9.52
C LYS A 256 3.19 -22.05 -9.09
N LYS A 257 3.08 -21.42 -7.94
CA LYS A 257 1.82 -20.94 -7.34
C LYS A 257 2.14 -19.98 -6.21
N THR A 258 1.10 -19.32 -5.71
CA THR A 258 1.15 -18.58 -4.45
C THR A 258 0.39 -19.30 -3.35
N PHE A 259 0.61 -18.91 -2.11
CA PHE A 259 -0.16 -19.36 -0.94
C PHE A 259 -0.19 -18.29 0.14
N ILE A 260 -1.08 -18.45 1.12
CA ILE A 260 -1.17 -17.56 2.28
C ILE A 260 -1.13 -18.43 3.54
N TYR A 261 -0.25 -18.08 4.48
CA TYR A 261 -0.37 -18.49 5.87
C TYR A 261 -1.26 -17.50 6.62
N GLN A 262 -2.22 -18.01 7.38
CA GLN A 262 -3.05 -17.30 8.37
C GLN A 262 -2.57 -17.80 9.75
N ILE A 263 -2.07 -16.92 10.63
CA ILE A 263 -1.32 -17.27 11.84
C ILE A 263 -1.90 -16.50 13.03
N GLY A 264 -2.18 -17.17 14.14
CA GLY A 264 -2.63 -16.53 15.37
C GLY A 264 -1.55 -15.62 15.98
N LEU A 265 -1.91 -14.37 16.30
CA LEU A 265 -1.00 -13.39 16.91
C LEU A 265 -0.73 -13.67 18.38
N ALA A 266 -1.76 -14.08 19.13
CA ALA A 266 -1.67 -14.25 20.59
C ALA A 266 -0.58 -15.27 20.98
N GLU A 267 -0.54 -16.42 20.31
CA GLU A 267 0.47 -17.46 20.53
C GLU A 267 1.87 -16.96 20.17
N GLY A 268 2.00 -16.22 19.07
CA GLY A 268 3.27 -15.64 18.62
C GLY A 268 3.86 -14.68 19.64
N TYR A 269 3.06 -13.75 20.15
CA TYR A 269 3.49 -12.80 21.18
C TYR A 269 3.78 -13.47 22.53
N ALA A 270 3.02 -14.51 22.89
CA ALA A 270 3.24 -15.25 24.11
C ALA A 270 4.43 -16.22 24.07
N GLY A 271 4.99 -16.49 22.89
CA GLY A 271 6.03 -17.50 22.71
C GLY A 271 5.52 -18.94 22.84
N ASN A 272 4.24 -19.16 22.58
CA ASN A 272 3.60 -20.49 22.56
C ASN A 272 3.69 -21.13 21.16
N ALA A 273 3.31 -22.41 21.04
CA ALA A 273 3.19 -23.06 19.73
C ALA A 273 2.17 -22.34 18.85
N LEU A 274 2.58 -21.94 17.64
CA LEU A 274 1.71 -21.20 16.73
C LEU A 274 0.54 -22.06 16.27
N GLN A 275 -0.64 -21.44 16.24
CA GLN A 275 -1.79 -21.92 15.49
C GLN A 275 -1.76 -21.25 14.12
N TYR A 276 -1.84 -22.03 13.04
CA TYR A 276 -1.86 -21.48 11.69
C TYR A 276 -2.70 -22.33 10.74
N GLY A 277 -3.12 -21.72 9.66
CA GLY A 277 -3.78 -22.35 8.54
C GLY A 277 -3.11 -21.95 7.24
N LEU A 278 -3.35 -22.76 6.20
CA LEU A 278 -2.77 -22.59 4.88
C LEU A 278 -3.88 -22.45 3.85
N TRP A 279 -3.84 -21.36 3.08
CA TRP A 279 -4.66 -21.12 1.91
C TRP A 279 -3.85 -21.36 0.64
N ASN A 280 -4.38 -22.17 -0.26
CA ASN A 280 -3.75 -22.52 -1.53
C ASN A 280 -4.78 -22.56 -2.66
N HIS A 281 -4.35 -22.94 -3.88
CA HIS A 281 -5.23 -22.97 -5.05
C HIS A 281 -5.94 -21.62 -5.26
N ILE A 282 -5.16 -20.54 -5.16
CA ILE A 282 -5.65 -19.18 -5.27
C ILE A 282 -5.65 -18.80 -6.76
N TYR A 283 -6.82 -18.39 -7.25
CA TYR A 283 -7.03 -18.00 -8.64
C TYR A 283 -7.73 -16.65 -8.73
N THR A 284 -7.46 -15.93 -9.82
CA THR A 284 -8.23 -14.75 -10.21
C THR A 284 -9.63 -15.14 -10.70
N PRO A 285 -10.61 -14.21 -10.74
CA PRO A 285 -11.94 -14.49 -11.29
C PRO A 285 -11.94 -14.99 -12.73
N ASP A 286 -10.96 -14.64 -13.55
CA ASP A 286 -10.75 -15.12 -14.92
C ASP A 286 -9.86 -16.37 -14.99
N ASN A 287 -9.71 -17.08 -13.84
CA ASN A 287 -9.05 -18.38 -13.70
C ASN A 287 -7.56 -18.41 -14.06
N GLN A 288 -6.84 -17.31 -13.77
CA GLN A 288 -5.38 -17.29 -13.80
C GLN A 288 -4.82 -17.58 -12.41
N ASP A 289 -3.56 -18.03 -12.33
CA ASP A 289 -2.91 -18.26 -11.04
C ASP A 289 -2.76 -16.95 -10.26
N GLY A 290 -3.07 -16.96 -8.96
CA GLY A 290 -2.75 -15.89 -8.03
C GLY A 290 -1.25 -15.69 -7.95
N LEU A 291 -0.81 -14.42 -7.90
CA LEU A 291 0.60 -14.04 -7.90
C LEU A 291 0.78 -12.77 -7.06
N THR A 292 1.70 -12.79 -6.09
CA THR A 292 2.06 -11.59 -5.32
C THR A 292 0.84 -10.85 -4.77
N LEU A 293 0.06 -11.54 -3.91
CA LEU A 293 -1.09 -10.94 -3.24
C LEU A 293 -0.59 -10.02 -2.12
N CYS A 294 -0.86 -8.72 -2.23
CA CYS A 294 -0.47 -7.74 -1.23
C CYS A 294 -1.58 -7.57 -0.18
N PRO A 295 -1.35 -7.95 1.09
CA PRO A 295 -2.35 -7.75 2.15
C PRO A 295 -2.55 -6.26 2.44
N ALA A 296 -3.79 -5.88 2.74
CA ALA A 296 -4.19 -4.52 3.07
C ALA A 296 -4.66 -4.42 4.52
N SER A 297 -3.74 -4.24 5.46
CA SER A 297 -4.04 -3.92 6.87
C SER A 297 -4.69 -2.55 6.98
N ASP A 298 -5.31 -2.25 8.13
CA ASP A 298 -5.91 -0.94 8.36
C ASP A 298 -4.86 0.17 8.39
N GLY A 299 -5.08 1.22 7.58
CA GLY A 299 -4.13 2.33 7.40
C GLY A 299 -4.03 3.27 8.61
N MET A 300 -4.99 3.21 9.55
CA MET A 300 -4.96 3.96 10.83
C MET A 300 -4.56 3.06 12.01
N GLY A 301 -4.21 1.79 11.76
CA GLY A 301 -3.88 0.83 12.79
C GLY A 301 -5.06 0.40 13.64
N ASN A 302 -6.28 0.55 13.11
CA ASN A 302 -7.50 0.06 13.74
C ASN A 302 -7.73 -1.41 13.40
N SER A 303 -8.86 -1.93 13.86
CA SER A 303 -9.24 -3.31 13.62
C SER A 303 -9.92 -3.51 12.27
N LEU A 304 -9.49 -4.52 11.51
CA LEU A 304 -10.26 -5.09 10.40
C LEU A 304 -11.23 -6.20 10.84
N SER A 305 -11.40 -6.39 12.15
CA SER A 305 -12.17 -7.49 12.71
C SER A 305 -11.66 -8.86 12.23
N GLU A 306 -12.51 -9.69 11.64
CA GLU A 306 -12.16 -11.05 11.15
C GLU A 306 -11.87 -11.10 9.67
N LYS A 307 -11.58 -9.95 9.04
CA LYS A 307 -11.32 -9.85 7.61
C LYS A 307 -9.87 -9.57 7.30
N MET A 308 -9.45 -9.97 6.11
CA MET A 308 -8.23 -9.50 5.46
C MET A 308 -8.48 -9.37 3.96
N TYR A 309 -8.04 -8.25 3.41
CA TYR A 309 -8.06 -7.99 1.98
C TYR A 309 -6.68 -8.19 1.38
N PHE A 310 -6.64 -8.65 0.12
CA PHE A 310 -5.40 -8.75 -0.64
C PHE A 310 -5.62 -8.16 -2.02
N VAL A 311 -4.63 -7.44 -2.51
CA VAL A 311 -4.68 -6.79 -3.83
C VAL A 311 -3.65 -7.42 -4.75
N GLN A 312 -4.05 -7.66 -6.00
CA GLN A 312 -3.16 -8.18 -7.03
C GLN A 312 -3.34 -7.41 -8.34
N MET A 313 -2.24 -7.16 -9.03
CA MET A 313 -2.19 -6.80 -10.44
C MET A 313 -1.24 -7.75 -11.17
N MET A 314 -1.42 -7.93 -12.47
CA MET A 314 -0.52 -8.76 -13.28
C MET A 314 0.87 -8.10 -13.38
N PRO A 315 1.95 -8.89 -13.43
CA PRO A 315 3.31 -8.35 -13.36
C PRO A 315 3.75 -7.58 -14.61
N ASP A 316 3.19 -7.92 -15.77
CA ASP A 316 3.64 -7.41 -17.07
C ASP A 316 2.71 -6.33 -17.63
N SER A 317 1.42 -6.63 -17.67
CA SER A 317 0.37 -5.76 -18.22
C SER A 317 -1.01 -6.24 -17.84
N GLY A 318 -1.99 -5.35 -17.95
CA GLY A 318 -3.38 -5.69 -17.69
C GLY A 318 -4.33 -4.52 -17.76
N SER A 319 -5.61 -4.81 -17.54
CA SER A 319 -6.68 -3.79 -17.44
C SER A 319 -7.58 -4.06 -16.25
N PHE A 320 -7.09 -4.83 -15.28
CA PHE A 320 -7.81 -5.16 -14.06
C PHE A 320 -6.90 -5.08 -12.83
N VAL A 321 -7.50 -4.69 -11.72
CA VAL A 321 -7.01 -4.97 -10.38
C VAL A 321 -7.92 -6.01 -9.73
N TYR A 322 -7.32 -6.98 -9.06
CA TYR A 322 -8.01 -8.06 -8.37
C TYR A 322 -7.98 -7.81 -6.87
N LEU A 323 -9.13 -7.99 -6.23
CA LEU A 323 -9.29 -7.89 -4.79
C LEU A 323 -9.77 -9.23 -4.24
N TYR A 324 -9.05 -9.76 -3.28
CA TYR A 324 -9.44 -10.94 -2.53
C TYR A 324 -9.91 -10.53 -1.14
N GLU A 325 -10.98 -11.13 -0.68
CA GLU A 325 -11.48 -10.98 0.69
C GLU A 325 -11.45 -12.35 1.38
N LEU A 326 -10.66 -12.44 2.44
CA LEU A 326 -10.68 -13.54 3.37
C LEU A 326 -11.51 -13.13 4.58
N GLN A 327 -12.50 -13.92 4.97
CA GLN A 327 -13.31 -13.70 6.14
C GLN A 327 -13.34 -14.93 7.02
N GLY A 328 -13.18 -14.72 8.32
CA GLY A 328 -13.25 -15.71 9.38
C GLY A 328 -11.89 -16.02 10.00
N LYS A 329 -11.91 -16.15 11.34
CA LYS A 329 -10.73 -16.52 12.16
C LYS A 329 -10.29 -17.96 11.90
N LEU A 330 -9.07 -18.28 12.29
CA LEU A 330 -8.54 -19.66 12.29
C LEU A 330 -9.52 -20.66 12.93
N SER A 331 -10.09 -20.29 14.06
CA SER A 331 -11.04 -21.13 14.81
C SER A 331 -12.43 -21.22 14.19
N SER A 332 -12.79 -20.35 13.23
CA SER A 332 -14.11 -20.36 12.60
C SER A 332 -14.28 -21.57 11.68
N PRO A 333 -15.40 -22.31 11.77
CA PRO A 333 -15.71 -23.36 10.82
C PRO A 333 -16.14 -22.81 9.45
N ASN A 334 -16.59 -21.58 9.39
CA ASN A 334 -17.17 -20.93 8.20
C ASN A 334 -16.25 -19.84 7.65
N LYS A 335 -15.07 -20.23 7.18
CA LYS A 335 -14.15 -19.32 6.50
C LYS A 335 -14.52 -19.19 5.03
N THR A 336 -14.39 -17.98 4.49
CA THR A 336 -14.59 -17.74 3.06
C THR A 336 -13.39 -17.01 2.48
N PHE A 337 -13.09 -17.33 1.23
CA PHE A 337 -12.09 -16.63 0.43
C PHE A 337 -12.68 -16.36 -0.95
N THR A 338 -12.88 -15.10 -1.28
CA THR A 338 -13.52 -14.67 -2.53
C THR A 338 -12.59 -13.75 -3.30
N ALA A 339 -12.74 -13.70 -4.62
CA ALA A 339 -12.02 -12.77 -5.47
C ALA A 339 -13.00 -11.96 -6.31
N SER A 340 -12.68 -10.68 -6.48
CA SER A 340 -13.37 -9.74 -7.36
C SER A 340 -12.38 -9.09 -8.30
N GLN A 341 -12.82 -8.76 -9.50
CA GLN A 341 -12.01 -7.98 -10.45
C GLN A 341 -12.66 -6.64 -10.74
N TYR A 342 -11.84 -5.61 -10.87
CA TYR A 342 -12.25 -4.25 -11.15
C TYR A 342 -11.51 -3.75 -12.38
N ALA A 343 -12.23 -3.27 -13.37
CA ALA A 343 -11.62 -2.70 -14.57
C ALA A 343 -10.90 -1.38 -14.22
N ILE A 344 -9.69 -1.24 -14.74
CA ILE A 344 -8.87 -0.03 -14.67
C ILE A 344 -8.30 0.28 -16.06
N PRO A 345 -7.81 1.50 -16.32
CA PRO A 345 -7.08 1.79 -17.56
C PRO A 345 -5.93 0.79 -17.76
N HIS A 346 -5.66 0.47 -19.02
CA HIS A 346 -4.57 -0.44 -19.36
C HIS A 346 -3.24 0.06 -18.81
N PHE A 347 -2.50 -0.83 -18.18
CA PHE A 347 -1.16 -0.58 -17.65
C PHE A 347 -0.16 -1.59 -18.22
N GLU A 348 1.10 -1.20 -18.26
CA GLU A 348 2.20 -2.06 -18.67
C GLU A 348 3.41 -1.87 -17.73
N VAL A 349 4.26 -2.88 -17.66
CA VAL A 349 5.54 -2.78 -16.96
C VAL A 349 6.45 -1.76 -17.66
N CYS A 350 7.13 -0.92 -16.88
CA CYS A 350 8.12 0.04 -17.38
C CYS A 350 9.46 -0.63 -17.77
N ALA A 351 10.31 0.06 -18.51
CA ALA A 351 11.70 -0.33 -18.71
C ALA A 351 12.53 -0.16 -17.44
N ASN A 352 13.73 -0.69 -17.42
CA ASN A 352 14.70 -0.39 -16.37
C ASN A 352 15.01 1.11 -16.30
N ALA A 353 15.35 1.62 -15.12
CA ALA A 353 15.75 2.98 -14.91
C ALA A 353 17.14 3.24 -15.52
N LEU A 354 17.38 4.46 -15.94
CA LEU A 354 18.70 4.90 -16.38
C LEU A 354 19.49 5.46 -15.20
N GLN A 355 20.80 5.26 -15.22
CA GLN A 355 21.76 5.98 -14.41
C GLN A 355 22.99 6.35 -15.25
N LYS A 356 23.64 7.43 -14.91
CA LYS A 356 24.86 7.85 -15.60
C LYS A 356 25.96 8.10 -14.60
N ASP A 357 27.08 7.46 -14.79
CA ASP A 357 28.27 7.72 -13.99
C ASP A 357 28.82 9.13 -14.33
N PRO A 358 28.79 10.08 -13.40
CA PRO A 358 29.24 11.44 -13.64
C PRO A 358 30.76 11.52 -13.92
N SER A 359 31.53 10.53 -13.47
CA SER A 359 33.00 10.50 -13.63
C SER A 359 33.44 9.99 -15.00
N THR A 360 32.71 9.02 -15.56
CA THR A 360 33.06 8.37 -16.84
C THR A 360 32.13 8.78 -17.98
N GLY A 361 30.96 9.29 -17.65
CA GLY A 361 29.91 9.61 -18.61
C GLY A 361 29.19 8.38 -19.17
N PHE A 362 29.50 7.16 -18.69
CA PHE A 362 28.84 5.94 -19.13
C PHE A 362 27.40 5.86 -18.64
N LEU A 363 26.52 5.44 -19.54
CA LEU A 363 25.12 5.16 -19.26
C LEU A 363 24.99 3.68 -18.85
N ASP A 364 24.36 3.45 -17.72
CA ASP A 364 24.06 2.13 -17.17
C ASP A 364 22.58 2.07 -16.76
N SER A 365 22.10 0.94 -16.31
CA SER A 365 20.70 0.77 -15.91
C SER A 365 20.53 0.15 -14.54
N LEU A 366 19.40 0.50 -13.91
CA LEU A 366 18.94 -0.04 -12.63
C LEU A 366 17.66 -0.84 -12.86
N SER A 367 17.52 -2.00 -12.21
CA SER A 367 16.26 -2.73 -12.26
C SER A 367 15.13 -1.86 -11.68
N THR A 368 13.97 -1.89 -12.32
CA THR A 368 12.71 -1.37 -11.77
C THR A 368 11.83 -2.53 -11.34
N GLY A 369 10.79 -2.29 -10.56
CA GLY A 369 9.79 -3.29 -10.18
C GLY A 369 9.06 -3.90 -11.38
N ASN A 370 8.18 -4.85 -11.11
CA ASN A 370 7.14 -5.27 -12.03
C ASN A 370 5.89 -4.41 -11.80
N ALA A 371 4.88 -4.51 -12.69
CA ALA A 371 3.64 -3.75 -12.55
C ALA A 371 2.68 -4.31 -11.48
N TRP A 372 3.10 -5.26 -10.67
CA TRP A 372 2.30 -5.79 -9.56
C TRP A 372 2.16 -4.77 -8.41
N VAL A 373 1.21 -5.03 -7.50
CA VAL A 373 0.98 -4.19 -6.33
C VAL A 373 2.18 -4.30 -5.38
N GLN A 374 2.85 -3.18 -5.13
CA GLN A 374 4.00 -3.09 -4.24
C GLN A 374 3.58 -3.00 -2.77
N ASN A 375 2.50 -2.27 -2.50
CA ASN A 375 1.99 -2.04 -1.16
C ASN A 375 0.52 -1.65 -1.21
N ALA A 376 -0.25 -1.96 -0.16
CA ALA A 376 -1.67 -1.64 -0.03
C ALA A 376 -2.08 -1.48 1.43
N PHE A 377 -3.16 -0.73 1.67
CA PHE A 377 -3.83 -0.67 2.96
C PHE A 377 -5.33 -0.43 2.79
N TYR A 378 -6.09 -0.78 3.83
CA TYR A 378 -7.52 -0.50 3.95
C TYR A 378 -7.75 0.77 4.76
N LEU A 379 -8.69 1.61 4.34
CA LEU A 379 -9.19 2.73 5.12
C LEU A 379 -10.63 3.03 4.73
N ASN A 380 -11.54 2.99 5.70
CA ASN A 380 -12.94 3.41 5.55
C ASN A 380 -13.61 2.89 4.26
N ASN A 381 -13.78 1.57 4.15
CA ASN A 381 -14.36 0.88 2.98
C ASN A 381 -13.65 1.14 1.64
N THR A 382 -12.41 1.58 1.71
CA THR A 382 -11.56 1.82 0.53
C THR A 382 -10.24 1.08 0.68
N ILE A 383 -9.84 0.38 -0.37
CA ILE A 383 -8.51 -0.20 -0.48
C ILE A 383 -7.63 0.75 -1.30
N HIS A 384 -6.55 1.19 -0.70
CA HIS A 384 -5.51 2.00 -1.34
C HIS A 384 -4.39 1.07 -1.79
N PHE A 385 -3.91 1.22 -3.02
CA PHE A 385 -2.82 0.39 -3.55
C PHE A 385 -1.89 1.18 -4.47
N ILE A 386 -0.66 0.67 -4.62
CA ILE A 386 0.36 1.32 -5.42
C ILE A 386 1.18 0.30 -6.22
N SER A 387 1.62 0.70 -7.41
CA SER A 387 2.48 -0.09 -8.29
C SER A 387 3.39 0.80 -9.15
N ASP A 388 4.40 0.21 -9.78
CA ASP A 388 5.11 0.79 -10.91
C ASP A 388 4.24 0.70 -12.18
N ALA A 389 4.39 1.65 -13.10
CA ALA A 389 3.74 1.61 -14.41
C ALA A 389 4.57 2.33 -15.48
N ASP A 390 4.44 1.88 -16.73
CA ASP A 390 4.96 2.60 -17.91
C ASP A 390 4.08 3.83 -18.18
N ILE A 391 4.66 5.01 -18.00
CA ILE A 391 4.00 6.30 -18.25
C ILE A 391 4.22 6.80 -19.69
N GLY A 392 4.75 5.95 -20.57
CA GLY A 392 5.04 6.19 -21.97
C GLY A 392 6.52 6.00 -22.32
N ASN A 393 6.75 5.42 -23.49
CA ASN A 393 8.09 5.16 -24.03
C ASN A 393 9.04 4.37 -23.11
N GLY A 394 8.51 3.59 -22.17
CA GLY A 394 9.28 2.79 -21.22
C GLY A 394 9.74 3.54 -19.97
N TRP A 395 9.36 4.81 -19.79
CA TRP A 395 9.65 5.54 -18.55
C TRP A 395 8.84 5.00 -17.39
N CYS A 396 9.49 4.81 -16.25
CA CYS A 396 8.87 4.29 -15.05
C CYS A 396 8.22 5.42 -14.23
N GLY A 397 6.96 5.26 -13.91
CA GLY A 397 6.20 6.16 -13.05
C GLY A 397 5.43 5.41 -11.99
N ILE A 398 4.75 6.16 -11.14
CA ILE A 398 3.96 5.67 -10.02
C ILE A 398 2.50 5.57 -10.45
N GLN A 399 1.85 4.43 -10.20
CA GLN A 399 0.42 4.25 -10.34
C GLN A 399 -0.20 4.06 -8.96
N TYR A 400 -1.06 4.98 -8.56
CA TYR A 400 -1.83 4.91 -7.33
C TYR A 400 -3.30 4.63 -7.63
N GLY A 401 -3.94 3.75 -6.85
CA GLY A 401 -5.33 3.39 -7.02
C GLY A 401 -6.12 3.26 -5.72
N ARG A 402 -7.43 3.41 -5.86
CA ARG A 402 -8.43 3.18 -4.82
C ARG A 402 -9.49 2.22 -5.33
N ILE A 403 -9.81 1.19 -4.52
CA ILE A 403 -10.98 0.34 -4.74
C ILE A 403 -12.00 0.71 -3.68
N TYR A 404 -13.12 1.26 -4.11
CA TYR A 404 -14.26 1.63 -3.25
C TYR A 404 -15.16 0.42 -3.10
N LEU A 405 -15.19 -0.18 -1.90
CA LEU A 405 -15.93 -1.43 -1.65
C LEU A 405 -17.44 -1.23 -1.75
N ASP A 406 -17.96 -0.10 -1.29
CA ASP A 406 -19.40 0.22 -1.29
C ASP A 406 -19.97 0.37 -2.70
N SER A 407 -19.21 0.99 -3.61
CA SER A 407 -19.64 1.23 -4.99
C SER A 407 -19.11 0.20 -5.99
N ALA A 408 -18.33 -0.78 -5.51
CA ALA A 408 -17.69 -1.81 -6.32
C ALA A 408 -16.93 -1.23 -7.54
N LYS A 409 -16.15 -0.17 -7.31
CA LYS A 409 -15.45 0.59 -8.34
C LYS A 409 -13.96 0.74 -7.99
N ALA A 410 -13.10 0.66 -8.99
CA ALA A 410 -11.69 1.07 -8.88
C ALA A 410 -11.40 2.34 -9.69
N VAL A 411 -10.55 3.19 -9.14
CA VAL A 411 -10.03 4.39 -9.80
C VAL A 411 -8.52 4.41 -9.64
N VAL A 412 -7.80 4.75 -10.70
CA VAL A 412 -6.34 4.88 -10.67
C VAL A 412 -5.90 6.23 -11.25
N THR A 413 -4.79 6.71 -10.77
CA THR A 413 -4.08 7.88 -11.30
C THR A 413 -2.59 7.54 -11.41
N GLN A 414 -1.90 8.13 -12.39
CA GLN A 414 -0.47 7.90 -12.60
C GLN A 414 0.29 9.21 -12.46
N PHE A 415 1.53 9.13 -12.01
CA PHE A 415 2.44 10.26 -11.87
C PHE A 415 3.83 9.88 -12.40
N GLY A 416 4.45 10.81 -13.13
CA GLY A 416 5.81 10.72 -13.62
C GLY A 416 5.99 11.55 -14.88
N ASP A 417 7.24 11.79 -15.25
CA ASP A 417 7.64 12.51 -16.46
C ASP A 417 8.59 11.67 -17.31
N GLN A 418 8.46 11.79 -18.63
CA GLN A 418 9.44 11.20 -19.53
C GLN A 418 10.78 11.97 -19.40
N GLY A 419 11.79 11.25 -18.99
CA GLY A 419 13.12 11.82 -18.66
C GLY A 419 13.63 11.38 -17.31
N THR A 420 12.73 10.96 -16.40
CA THR A 420 13.06 10.51 -15.04
C THR A 420 12.30 9.24 -14.69
N ASP A 421 12.96 8.28 -14.08
CA ASP A 421 12.36 7.03 -13.60
C ASP A 421 12.05 7.12 -12.12
N LEU A 422 10.79 6.86 -11.77
CA LEU A 422 10.32 6.68 -10.39
C LEU A 422 9.99 5.20 -10.21
N ALA A 423 10.65 4.51 -9.27
CA ALA A 423 10.51 3.07 -9.10
C ALA A 423 10.31 2.67 -7.64
N TYR A 424 9.79 1.46 -7.44
CA TYR A 424 9.55 0.86 -6.12
C TYR A 424 8.74 1.76 -5.19
N PRO A 425 7.58 2.26 -5.61
CA PRO A 425 6.77 3.11 -4.75
C PRO A 425 6.20 2.31 -3.58
N ALA A 426 6.16 2.92 -2.42
CA ALA A 426 5.50 2.40 -1.23
C ALA A 426 4.58 3.46 -0.63
N ILE A 427 3.44 3.03 -0.06
CA ILE A 427 2.37 3.92 0.37
C ILE A 427 2.04 3.73 1.84
N ALA A 428 1.75 4.84 2.53
CA ALA A 428 1.15 4.84 3.86
C ALA A 428 -0.01 5.82 3.92
N SER A 429 -0.98 5.54 4.80
CA SER A 429 -2.05 6.48 5.10
C SER A 429 -1.46 7.76 5.72
N PHE A 430 -1.88 8.89 5.18
CA PHE A 430 -1.53 10.22 5.68
C PHE A 430 -2.77 10.98 6.17
N ALA A 431 -3.83 10.22 6.40
CA ALA A 431 -5.14 10.67 6.84
C ALA A 431 -5.09 11.25 8.25
N HIS A 432 -5.81 12.35 8.47
CA HIS A 432 -6.06 12.92 9.80
C HIS A 432 -7.07 12.08 10.60
N ASP A 433 -8.08 11.58 9.91
CA ASP A 433 -9.12 10.69 10.46
C ASP A 433 -9.61 9.72 9.38
N ILE A 434 -10.61 8.91 9.72
CA ILE A 434 -11.14 7.88 8.79
C ILE A 434 -11.86 8.45 7.57
N SER A 435 -12.25 9.72 7.57
CA SER A 435 -12.92 10.37 6.42
C SER A 435 -11.94 10.98 5.43
N ASP A 436 -10.68 11.12 5.81
CA ASP A 436 -9.59 11.63 5.00
C ASP A 436 -8.90 10.47 4.27
N ALA A 437 -8.77 10.56 2.97
CA ALA A 437 -8.15 9.55 2.13
C ALA A 437 -6.73 9.94 1.66
N GLY A 438 -6.11 10.93 2.32
CA GLY A 438 -4.77 11.41 2.05
C GLY A 438 -3.70 10.31 2.22
N VAL A 439 -2.74 10.28 1.31
CA VAL A 439 -1.65 9.31 1.32
C VAL A 439 -0.30 9.96 1.09
N VAL A 440 0.74 9.32 1.62
CA VAL A 440 2.14 9.66 1.33
C VAL A 440 2.82 8.47 0.68
N ILE A 441 3.64 8.74 -0.32
CA ILE A 441 4.31 7.74 -1.16
C ILE A 441 5.80 8.01 -1.13
N ALA A 442 6.58 7.01 -0.71
CA ALA A 442 8.04 7.00 -0.86
C ALA A 442 8.40 6.28 -2.17
N TYR A 443 9.47 6.73 -2.82
CA TYR A 443 9.95 6.14 -4.08
C TYR A 443 11.46 6.27 -4.21
N THR A 444 12.05 5.49 -5.11
CA THR A 444 13.41 5.68 -5.61
C THR A 444 13.35 6.36 -6.98
N GLN A 445 14.38 7.16 -7.30
CA GLN A 445 14.44 7.98 -8.51
C GLN A 445 15.82 7.93 -9.14
N SER A 446 15.89 7.84 -10.47
CA SER A 446 17.13 7.93 -11.23
C SER A 446 16.86 8.36 -12.67
N ASP A 447 17.87 8.93 -13.34
CA ASP A 447 17.87 9.20 -14.78
C ASP A 447 19.30 9.34 -15.31
N SER A 448 19.43 9.80 -16.56
CA SER A 448 20.73 10.02 -17.19
C SER A 448 21.48 11.27 -16.69
N THR A 449 20.93 12.03 -15.76
CA THR A 449 21.47 13.29 -15.25
C THR A 449 21.67 13.35 -13.75
N ILE A 450 20.91 12.52 -13.00
CA ILE A 450 20.99 12.41 -11.54
C ILE A 450 21.46 11.03 -11.13
N THR A 451 22.15 10.97 -10.01
CA THR A 451 22.49 9.71 -9.34
C THR A 451 21.28 9.11 -8.62
N PRO A 452 21.24 7.77 -8.45
CA PRO A 452 20.12 7.12 -7.76
C PRO A 452 19.83 7.74 -6.40
N GLN A 453 18.62 8.25 -6.22
CA GLN A 453 18.17 8.99 -5.04
C GLN A 453 16.81 8.51 -4.56
N CYS A 454 16.36 8.99 -3.41
CA CYS A 454 15.01 8.70 -2.93
C CYS A 454 14.23 9.98 -2.62
N GLY A 455 12.92 9.88 -2.72
CA GLY A 455 12.03 11.01 -2.54
C GLY A 455 10.65 10.62 -2.03
N VAL A 456 9.82 11.63 -1.89
CA VAL A 456 8.45 11.52 -1.38
C VAL A 456 7.51 12.39 -2.19
N ILE A 457 6.26 11.95 -2.30
CA ILE A 457 5.14 12.66 -2.89
C ILE A 457 3.87 12.32 -2.11
N SER A 458 2.90 13.22 -2.04
CA SER A 458 1.59 12.96 -1.43
C SER A 458 0.47 13.02 -2.45
N VAL A 459 -0.66 12.41 -2.11
CA VAL A 459 -1.90 12.48 -2.88
C VAL A 459 -3.04 12.80 -1.92
N ASP A 460 -3.84 13.80 -2.28
CA ASP A 460 -5.00 14.26 -1.48
C ASP A 460 -6.25 13.40 -1.70
N ASP A 461 -7.34 13.76 -1.01
CA ASP A 461 -8.65 13.13 -1.14
C ASP A 461 -9.18 13.12 -2.58
N GLY A 462 -8.92 14.17 -3.34
CA GLY A 462 -9.33 14.31 -4.73
C GLY A 462 -8.46 13.55 -5.72
N MET A 463 -7.50 12.75 -5.25
CA MET A 463 -6.48 12.07 -6.06
C MET A 463 -5.59 13.04 -6.86
N ASN A 464 -5.39 14.26 -6.34
CA ASN A 464 -4.41 15.19 -6.88
C ASN A 464 -3.05 14.93 -6.24
N TRP A 465 -1.99 15.19 -6.98
CA TRP A 465 -0.61 14.96 -6.57
C TRP A 465 0.03 16.23 -6.01
N SER A 466 0.96 16.09 -5.07
CA SER A 466 1.88 17.16 -4.68
C SER A 466 3.06 17.25 -5.65
N SER A 467 3.94 18.20 -5.45
CA SER A 467 5.25 18.21 -6.11
C SER A 467 6.14 17.08 -5.56
N LEU A 468 7.03 16.56 -6.41
CA LEU A 468 8.11 15.66 -5.97
C LEU A 468 9.03 16.37 -4.98
N GLN A 469 9.42 15.67 -3.92
CA GLN A 469 10.39 16.16 -2.96
C GLN A 469 11.52 15.14 -2.77
N THR A 470 12.75 15.54 -3.09
CA THR A 470 13.93 14.72 -2.81
C THR A 470 14.19 14.67 -1.32
N VAL A 471 14.28 13.48 -0.75
CA VAL A 471 14.63 13.24 0.65
C VAL A 471 16.14 13.09 0.82
N LYS A 472 16.79 12.31 -0.07
CA LYS A 472 18.24 12.15 -0.08
C LYS A 472 18.70 12.04 -1.52
N THR A 473 19.59 12.94 -1.94
CA THR A 473 20.30 12.87 -3.22
C THR A 473 21.33 11.75 -3.19
N GLY A 474 21.52 11.06 -4.34
CA GLY A 474 22.56 10.07 -4.46
C GLY A 474 23.97 10.69 -4.42
N ASP A 475 24.87 10.03 -3.71
CA ASP A 475 26.28 10.42 -3.67
C ASP A 475 27.04 9.90 -4.91
N THR A 476 26.55 8.81 -5.52
CA THR A 476 27.17 8.10 -6.64
C THR A 476 26.17 7.21 -7.38
N VAL A 477 26.60 6.57 -8.47
CA VAL A 477 25.87 5.50 -9.15
C VAL A 477 25.92 4.20 -8.34
N VAL A 478 25.06 3.25 -8.68
CA VAL A 478 25.11 1.88 -8.17
C VAL A 478 25.80 1.00 -9.22
N ASN A 479 26.91 0.37 -8.85
CA ASN A 479 27.69 -0.51 -9.70
C ASN A 479 28.34 -1.61 -8.85
N ILE A 480 27.61 -2.70 -8.66
CA ILE A 480 27.96 -3.76 -7.69
C ILE A 480 28.12 -5.10 -8.39
N LEU A 481 27.20 -5.44 -9.31
CA LEU A 481 27.06 -6.78 -9.88
C LEU A 481 27.81 -6.92 -11.21
N TYR A 482 27.88 -5.85 -11.99
CA TYR A 482 28.40 -5.88 -13.35
C TYR A 482 29.51 -4.85 -13.57
N PRO A 483 30.47 -5.14 -14.46
CA PRO A 483 31.42 -4.11 -14.91
C PRO A 483 30.67 -2.92 -15.52
N PRO A 484 31.18 -1.67 -15.37
CA PRO A 484 30.62 -0.52 -16.04
C PRO A 484 30.46 -0.78 -17.55
N ASN A 485 29.35 -0.38 -18.15
CA ASN A 485 28.99 -0.49 -19.59
C ASN A 485 28.01 -1.57 -20.02
N TYR A 486 27.24 -2.13 -19.10
CA TYR A 486 26.18 -3.09 -19.45
C TYR A 486 24.77 -2.47 -19.29
N ALA A 487 24.39 -1.51 -20.15
CA ALA A 487 23.02 -0.95 -20.16
C ALA A 487 21.91 -1.99 -20.32
N ILE A 488 22.25 -3.22 -20.72
CA ILE A 488 21.31 -4.32 -20.96
C ILE A 488 21.16 -5.22 -19.73
N GLN A 489 22.13 -5.22 -18.80
CA GLN A 489 22.07 -5.97 -17.55
C GLN A 489 21.97 -5.00 -16.37
N PRO A 490 20.75 -4.74 -15.87
CA PRO A 490 20.55 -3.73 -14.85
C PRO A 490 21.20 -4.16 -13.53
N GLU A 491 21.82 -3.22 -12.86
CA GLU A 491 22.13 -3.36 -11.44
C GLU A 491 20.85 -3.54 -10.63
N ARG A 492 20.90 -4.34 -9.58
CA ARG A 492 19.75 -4.51 -8.68
C ARG A 492 19.67 -3.29 -7.74
N TRP A 493 18.50 -2.61 -7.79
CA TRP A 493 18.26 -1.39 -7.00
C TRP A 493 17.39 -1.65 -5.75
N GLY A 494 16.52 -2.65 -5.80
CA GLY A 494 15.61 -3.09 -4.78
C GLY A 494 14.58 -4.02 -5.38
N ASP A 495 13.72 -4.58 -4.53
CA ASP A 495 12.45 -5.18 -4.92
C ASP A 495 11.27 -4.44 -4.28
N TYR A 496 11.56 -3.60 -3.26
CA TYR A 496 10.59 -2.71 -2.60
C TYR A 496 11.28 -1.62 -1.76
N THR A 497 10.51 -0.60 -1.41
CA THR A 497 10.85 0.49 -0.49
C THR A 497 10.02 0.35 0.77
N GLY A 498 10.55 0.75 1.91
CA GLY A 498 9.86 0.72 3.20
C GLY A 498 9.15 2.04 3.49
N ILE A 499 7.89 1.96 3.95
CA ILE A 499 7.16 3.08 4.54
C ILE A 499 6.18 2.56 5.59
N CYS A 500 5.98 3.31 6.65
CA CYS A 500 5.00 3.00 7.68
C CYS A 500 4.43 4.27 8.31
N ARG A 501 3.15 4.22 8.74
CA ARG A 501 2.53 5.27 9.53
C ARG A 501 2.97 5.16 11.00
N LYS A 502 3.12 6.30 11.68
CA LYS A 502 3.19 6.37 13.14
C LYS A 502 1.79 6.68 13.67
N TYR A 503 1.19 5.74 14.40
CA TYR A 503 -0.24 5.78 14.71
C TYR A 503 -0.66 6.79 15.78
N ASN A 504 0.20 7.08 16.77
CA ASN A 504 -0.11 7.99 17.88
C ASN A 504 0.42 9.42 17.70
N ALA A 505 0.78 9.80 16.48
CA ALA A 505 1.23 11.15 16.19
C ALA A 505 0.05 12.15 16.23
N THR A 506 0.31 13.37 16.69
CA THR A 506 -0.72 14.44 16.75
C THR A 506 -1.10 14.99 15.38
N GLN A 507 -0.20 14.89 14.41
CA GLN A 507 -0.43 15.16 13.00
C GLN A 507 -0.12 13.87 12.22
N PRO A 508 -0.71 13.65 11.05
CA PRO A 508 -0.34 12.49 10.25
C PRO A 508 1.16 12.46 10.01
N GLU A 509 1.75 11.36 10.43
CA GLU A 509 3.19 11.13 10.40
C GLU A 509 3.47 9.76 9.82
N ALA A 510 4.41 9.69 8.87
CA ALA A 510 4.93 8.44 8.34
C ALA A 510 6.46 8.44 8.38
N TRP A 511 7.04 7.27 8.32
CA TRP A 511 8.48 7.07 8.26
C TRP A 511 8.81 6.21 7.04
N MET A 512 9.81 6.66 6.28
CA MET A 512 10.29 5.93 5.12
C MET A 512 11.70 5.43 5.32
N GLY A 513 12.03 4.32 4.66
CA GLY A 513 13.38 3.83 4.47
C GLY A 513 13.56 3.45 3.00
N ALA A 514 14.45 4.12 2.28
CA ALA A 514 14.61 3.93 0.85
C ALA A 514 16.08 3.92 0.44
N ALA A 515 16.39 3.22 -0.67
CA ALA A 515 17.72 3.12 -1.23
C ALA A 515 18.15 4.39 -1.95
N TYR A 516 19.43 4.72 -1.86
CA TYR A 516 20.09 5.76 -2.65
C TYR A 516 21.51 5.32 -3.04
N GLY A 517 22.08 5.88 -4.10
CA GLY A 517 23.46 5.60 -4.48
C GLY A 517 24.44 6.19 -3.46
N ALA A 518 25.24 5.34 -2.81
CA ALA A 518 26.07 5.70 -1.68
C ALA A 518 27.54 5.30 -1.87
N ASN A 519 28.44 6.19 -1.44
CA ASN A 519 29.84 5.87 -1.27
C ASN A 519 30.06 5.28 0.12
N THR A 520 30.22 3.97 0.22
CA THR A 520 30.44 3.26 1.47
C THR A 520 31.79 2.53 1.42
N PRO A 521 32.90 3.13 1.90
CA PRO A 521 34.18 2.44 1.90
C PRO A 521 34.16 1.06 2.58
N PRO A 522 34.86 0.07 2.03
CA PRO A 522 35.77 0.13 0.88
C PRO A 522 35.09 0.11 -0.48
N ARG A 523 33.75 0.13 -0.54
CA ARG A 523 32.98 0.16 -1.80
C ARG A 523 32.64 1.57 -2.19
N LEU A 524 33.06 1.96 -3.37
CA LEU A 524 32.59 3.12 -4.09
C LEU A 524 31.51 2.64 -5.07
N ALA A 525 30.54 3.47 -5.44
CA ALA A 525 29.44 3.13 -6.32
C ALA A 525 28.54 1.97 -5.81
N SER A 526 28.06 2.12 -4.60
CA SER A 526 27.21 1.19 -3.85
C SER A 526 25.85 1.82 -3.57
N TYR A 527 25.06 1.23 -2.68
CA TYR A 527 23.89 1.88 -2.10
C TYR A 527 23.88 1.82 -0.57
N GLY A 528 23.21 2.77 0.02
CA GLY A 528 22.77 2.79 1.40
C GLY A 528 21.27 3.01 1.46
N THR A 529 20.73 2.99 2.67
CA THR A 529 19.35 3.41 2.89
C THR A 529 19.33 4.73 3.66
N TRP A 530 18.27 5.53 3.41
CA TRP A 530 18.01 6.75 4.13
C TRP A 530 16.67 6.65 4.83
N ILE A 531 16.64 6.97 6.11
CA ILE A 531 15.45 6.97 6.95
C ILE A 531 14.99 8.40 7.13
N ALA A 532 13.68 8.66 6.96
CA ALA A 532 13.13 10.00 7.11
C ALA A 532 11.72 9.99 7.69
N GLN A 533 11.48 10.97 8.55
CA GLN A 533 10.17 11.35 9.05
C GLN A 533 9.46 12.23 8.03
N LEU A 534 8.22 11.90 7.74
CA LEU A 534 7.33 12.61 6.83
C LEU A 534 6.14 13.13 7.64
N ILE A 535 5.88 14.43 7.57
CA ILE A 535 4.83 15.08 8.37
C ILE A 535 3.85 15.75 7.42
N SER A 536 2.56 15.53 7.61
CA SER A 536 1.52 16.20 6.84
C SER A 536 1.51 17.69 7.14
N ASN A 537 1.51 18.48 6.07
CA ASN A 537 1.27 19.93 6.15
C ASN A 537 -0.19 20.28 5.84
N GLU A 538 -1.02 19.27 5.51
CA GLU A 538 -2.45 19.47 5.38
C GLU A 538 -2.96 20.03 6.73
N PRO A 539 -3.66 21.18 6.74
CA PRO A 539 -4.30 21.62 7.94
C PRO A 539 -5.22 20.50 8.41
N ALA A 540 -5.17 20.15 9.70
CA ALA A 540 -6.23 19.34 10.27
C ALA A 540 -7.54 19.97 9.80
N SER A 541 -8.27 19.29 8.93
CA SER A 541 -9.55 19.80 8.52
C SER A 541 -10.32 19.99 9.82
N LEU A 542 -10.54 21.24 10.22
CA LEU A 542 -11.71 21.51 11.02
C LEU A 542 -12.79 20.75 10.29
N LEU A 543 -13.40 19.76 10.94
CA LEU A 543 -14.50 18.98 10.40
C LEU A 543 -15.49 19.95 9.71
N THR A 544 -15.16 20.44 8.56
CA THR A 544 -16.11 20.62 7.52
C THR A 544 -16.42 19.17 7.16
N THR A 545 -17.35 18.57 7.96
CA THR A 545 -18.22 17.58 7.35
C THR A 545 -18.37 18.07 5.92
N LYS A 546 -17.85 17.35 4.91
CA LYS A 546 -18.42 17.39 3.59
C LYS A 546 -19.87 17.08 3.88
N GLN A 547 -20.62 18.13 4.15
CA GLN A 547 -22.03 18.08 4.04
C GLN A 547 -22.19 17.65 2.59
N GLU A 548 -22.40 16.35 2.36
CA GLU A 548 -23.19 15.98 1.19
C GLU A 548 -24.28 17.02 1.24
N GLU A 549 -24.38 17.87 0.22
CA GLU A 549 -25.38 18.92 0.19
C GLU A 549 -26.71 18.19 0.28
N PHE A 550 -27.15 17.94 1.51
CA PHE A 550 -28.49 17.54 1.80
C PHE A 550 -29.33 18.74 1.37
N SER A 551 -29.81 18.68 0.16
CA SER A 551 -30.69 19.71 -0.34
C SER A 551 -32.01 19.59 0.42
N ILE A 552 -32.14 20.41 1.45
CA ILE A 552 -33.43 20.61 2.11
C ILE A 552 -34.07 21.83 1.49
N ASN A 553 -35.19 21.62 0.85
CA ASN A 553 -36.01 22.70 0.34
C ASN A 553 -37.30 22.77 1.15
N MET A 554 -37.65 24.00 1.60
CA MET A 554 -38.94 24.27 2.26
C MET A 554 -39.68 25.37 1.51
N TYR A 555 -40.88 25.07 1.11
CA TYR A 555 -41.74 26.06 0.44
C TYR A 555 -43.25 25.84 0.74
N PRO A 556 -44.02 26.93 0.81
CA PRO A 556 -43.56 28.32 0.86
C PRO A 556 -42.83 28.64 2.16
N ASN A 557 -41.82 29.51 2.10
CA ASN A 557 -41.18 30.08 3.26
C ASN A 557 -40.91 31.57 2.99
N PRO A 558 -41.64 32.50 3.58
CA PRO A 558 -42.59 32.36 4.71
C PRO A 558 -43.79 31.47 4.41
N ALA A 559 -44.24 30.73 5.40
CA ALA A 559 -45.42 29.89 5.38
C ALA A 559 -46.56 30.51 6.22
N THR A 560 -47.78 30.19 5.87
CA THR A 560 -48.96 30.48 6.70
C THR A 560 -49.30 29.25 7.53
N ASP A 561 -50.26 28.42 7.09
CA ASP A 561 -50.71 27.20 7.79
C ASP A 561 -50.06 25.91 7.29
N MET A 562 -49.26 26.00 6.21
CA MET A 562 -48.67 24.83 5.59
C MET A 562 -47.29 25.12 4.98
N PHE A 563 -46.45 24.10 4.92
CA PHE A 563 -45.24 24.08 4.11
C PHE A 563 -44.94 22.67 3.62
N THR A 564 -44.22 22.58 2.53
CA THR A 564 -43.67 21.33 1.99
C THR A 564 -42.18 21.25 2.31
N LEU A 565 -41.73 20.10 2.79
CA LEU A 565 -40.34 19.78 3.05
C LEU A 565 -39.88 18.74 2.01
N GLU A 566 -38.88 19.09 1.23
CA GLU A 566 -38.18 18.16 0.34
C GLU A 566 -36.78 17.89 0.87
N PHE A 567 -36.39 16.64 0.92
CA PHE A 567 -35.03 16.23 1.33
C PHE A 567 -34.68 14.88 0.73
N ASP A 568 -33.37 14.65 0.55
CA ASP A 568 -32.81 13.38 0.07
C ASP A 568 -32.47 12.48 1.26
N ASN A 569 -33.07 11.27 1.32
CA ASN A 569 -32.70 10.25 2.27
C ASN A 569 -31.71 9.29 1.64
N THR A 570 -30.45 9.32 2.09
CA THR A 570 -29.34 8.54 1.53
C THR A 570 -29.25 7.13 2.11
N GLN A 571 -29.89 6.87 3.26
CA GLN A 571 -29.94 5.55 3.91
C GLN A 571 -31.38 5.23 4.33
N ALA A 572 -31.81 3.98 4.09
CA ALA A 572 -33.10 3.53 4.58
C ALA A 572 -33.10 3.43 6.12
N GLY A 573 -34.06 4.08 6.79
CA GLY A 573 -34.13 4.12 8.24
C GLY A 573 -35.25 4.99 8.79
N ILE A 574 -35.28 5.10 10.12
CA ILE A 574 -36.23 5.99 10.80
C ILE A 574 -35.76 7.43 10.63
N VAL A 575 -36.64 8.26 10.05
CA VAL A 575 -36.45 9.71 9.90
C VAL A 575 -37.41 10.43 10.84
N LYS A 576 -36.85 11.34 11.65
CA LYS A 576 -37.65 12.22 12.53
C LYS A 576 -37.51 13.67 12.07
N VAL A 577 -38.59 14.39 12.02
CA VAL A 577 -38.63 15.84 11.72
C VAL A 577 -39.19 16.55 12.92
N PHE A 578 -38.39 17.43 13.50
CA PHE A 578 -38.74 18.23 14.66
C PHE A 578 -38.97 19.68 14.25
N LEU A 579 -39.90 20.35 14.92
CA LEU A 579 -40.11 21.80 14.84
C LEU A 579 -39.70 22.41 16.18
N ARG A 580 -38.79 23.38 16.14
CA ARG A 580 -38.34 24.13 17.32
C ARG A 580 -38.65 25.63 17.15
N ASN A 581 -38.83 26.32 18.27
CA ASN A 581 -38.91 27.77 18.27
C ASN A 581 -37.54 28.45 18.23
N ALA A 582 -37.50 29.77 18.19
CA ALA A 582 -36.25 30.54 18.12
C ALA A 582 -35.30 30.35 19.32
N GLU A 583 -35.81 29.87 20.45
CA GLU A 583 -35.05 29.55 21.68
C GLU A 583 -34.55 28.09 21.68
N GLY A 584 -34.77 27.32 20.60
CA GLY A 584 -34.38 25.92 20.48
C GLY A 584 -35.31 24.94 21.17
N LYS A 585 -36.42 25.39 21.78
CA LYS A 585 -37.37 24.51 22.47
C LYS A 585 -38.23 23.74 21.44
N LEU A 586 -38.38 22.44 21.67
CA LEU A 586 -39.22 21.59 20.84
C LEU A 586 -40.70 22.07 20.92
N VAL A 587 -41.25 22.41 19.75
CA VAL A 587 -42.64 22.79 19.59
C VAL A 587 -43.48 21.59 19.17
N LYS A 588 -42.99 20.79 18.20
CA LYS A 588 -43.71 19.64 17.68
C LYS A 588 -42.79 18.63 17.01
N LEU A 589 -43.13 17.34 17.11
CA LEU A 589 -42.62 16.29 16.27
C LEU A 589 -43.53 16.20 15.03
N LEU A 590 -42.98 16.53 13.86
CA LEU A 590 -43.73 16.60 12.62
C LEU A 590 -43.80 15.29 11.86
N LEU A 591 -42.71 14.49 11.93
CA LEU A 591 -42.59 13.16 11.29
C LEU A 591 -41.76 12.23 12.20
N ASN A 592 -42.18 10.97 12.24
CA ASN A 592 -41.39 9.86 12.81
C ASN A 592 -41.79 8.60 12.04
N ASP A 593 -41.06 8.30 10.95
CA ASP A 593 -41.44 7.22 10.05
C ASP A 593 -40.19 6.55 9.44
N TYR A 594 -40.35 5.31 8.98
CA TYR A 594 -39.33 4.58 8.25
C TYR A 594 -39.37 4.97 6.76
N LEU A 595 -38.33 5.64 6.27
CA LEU A 595 -38.23 6.06 4.88
C LEU A 595 -37.17 5.23 4.13
N ARG A 596 -37.43 4.96 2.86
CA ARG A 596 -36.48 4.32 1.94
C ARG A 596 -35.52 5.35 1.37
N VAL A 597 -34.40 4.88 0.82
CA VAL A 597 -33.46 5.71 0.06
C VAL A 597 -34.18 6.33 -1.14
N SER A 598 -34.46 7.62 -1.07
CA SER A 598 -35.05 8.38 -2.15
C SER A 598 -35.13 9.87 -1.81
N LYS A 599 -35.41 10.69 -2.82
CA LYS A 599 -35.92 12.06 -2.60
C LYS A 599 -37.33 11.96 -1.99
N ASN A 600 -37.51 12.56 -0.82
CA ASN A 600 -38.75 12.55 -0.08
C ASN A 600 -39.40 13.95 -0.11
N THR A 601 -40.69 13.98 -0.28
CA THR A 601 -41.48 15.21 -0.25
C THR A 601 -42.60 15.02 0.76
N VAL A 602 -42.59 15.80 1.83
CA VAL A 602 -43.57 15.70 2.92
C VAL A 602 -44.26 17.06 3.11
N MET A 603 -45.59 17.07 3.07
CA MET A 603 -46.38 18.26 3.29
C MET A 603 -46.90 18.29 4.74
N PHE A 604 -46.63 19.36 5.44
CA PHE A 604 -47.17 19.65 6.77
C PHE A 604 -48.21 20.76 6.68
N ASN A 605 -49.38 20.47 7.22
CA ASN A 605 -50.54 21.41 7.18
C ASN A 605 -51.17 21.56 8.58
N LYS A 606 -52.04 22.56 8.74
CA LYS A 606 -52.74 22.86 10.00
C LYS A 606 -51.78 23.01 11.17
N LEU A 607 -50.72 23.78 10.97
CA LEU A 607 -49.66 23.91 11.98
C LEU A 607 -50.12 24.74 13.18
N ALA A 608 -51.07 25.66 13.00
CA ALA A 608 -51.62 26.53 14.06
C ALA A 608 -50.53 27.18 14.93
N LEU A 609 -49.47 27.68 14.30
CA LEU A 609 -48.33 28.28 14.97
C LEU A 609 -48.45 29.79 15.00
N PRO A 610 -48.07 30.50 16.07
CA PRO A 610 -47.93 31.95 16.07
C PRO A 610 -46.95 32.44 15.00
N ASN A 611 -47.17 33.70 14.54
CA ASN A 611 -46.16 34.35 13.70
C ASN A 611 -44.80 34.36 14.39
N GLY A 612 -43.76 33.98 13.65
CA GLY A 612 -42.43 33.88 14.23
C GLY A 612 -41.42 33.09 13.40
N VAL A 613 -40.24 32.97 13.97
CA VAL A 613 -39.15 32.17 13.42
C VAL A 613 -39.09 30.81 14.12
N TYR A 614 -39.06 29.77 13.33
CA TYR A 614 -38.94 28.38 13.74
C TYR A 614 -37.77 27.72 13.02
N PHE A 615 -37.33 26.57 13.54
CA PHE A 615 -36.34 25.72 12.93
C PHE A 615 -36.91 24.32 12.72
N VAL A 616 -36.83 23.84 11.49
CA VAL A 616 -37.17 22.46 11.13
C VAL A 616 -35.88 21.65 11.16
N GLU A 617 -35.84 20.65 12.01
CA GLU A 617 -34.69 19.75 12.17
C GLU A 617 -35.02 18.34 11.70
N ILE A 618 -34.15 17.75 10.87
CA ILE A 618 -34.27 16.39 10.38
C ILE A 618 -33.22 15.52 11.03
N GLN A 619 -33.61 14.43 11.66
CA GLN A 619 -32.74 13.39 12.20
C GLN A 619 -32.95 12.11 11.42
N MET A 620 -31.86 11.51 10.94
CA MET A 620 -31.85 10.23 10.22
C MET A 620 -31.06 9.20 11.04
N GLY A 621 -31.74 8.21 11.60
CA GLY A 621 -31.12 7.23 12.52
C GLY A 621 -30.47 7.90 13.74
N ASP A 622 -29.25 7.46 14.07
CA ASP A 622 -28.43 8.05 15.15
C ASP A 622 -27.53 9.21 14.66
N GLN A 623 -27.66 9.61 13.40
CA GLN A 623 -26.84 10.63 12.76
C GLN A 623 -27.46 12.03 12.80
N GLN A 624 -26.64 12.98 12.46
CA GLN A 624 -26.70 14.42 12.50
C GLN A 624 -28.07 15.07 12.28
N LEU A 625 -28.41 16.03 13.18
CA LEU A 625 -29.53 16.94 13.02
C LEU A 625 -29.19 18.03 12.00
N ILE A 626 -29.95 18.08 10.91
CA ILE A 626 -29.87 19.15 9.90
C ILE A 626 -31.00 20.13 10.20
N SER A 627 -30.69 21.42 10.31
CA SER A 627 -31.64 22.44 10.71
C SER A 627 -31.81 23.51 9.63
N GLN A 628 -33.06 23.87 9.30
CA GLN A 628 -33.37 24.94 8.37
C GLN A 628 -34.43 25.87 8.96
N LYS A 629 -34.26 27.19 8.69
CA LYS A 629 -35.15 28.25 9.17
C LYS A 629 -36.47 28.23 8.44
N LEU A 630 -37.58 28.22 9.20
CA LEU A 630 -38.96 28.41 8.72
C LEU A 630 -39.53 29.70 9.32
N ILE A 631 -40.11 30.52 8.51
CA ILE A 631 -40.83 31.74 8.93
C ILE A 631 -42.34 31.48 8.82
N ILE A 632 -43.07 31.69 9.90
CA ILE A 632 -44.54 31.67 9.90
C ILE A 632 -45.04 33.09 9.92
N ASN A 633 -45.93 33.44 8.95
CA ASN A 633 -46.50 34.77 8.79
C ASN A 633 -47.92 34.65 8.24
N HIS A 634 -48.93 34.86 9.09
CA HIS A 634 -50.37 34.84 8.76
C HIS A 634 -50.85 36.17 8.24
#